data_8c51104e4b945b5b331b595f9421687b
#
_entry.id   8c51104e4b945b5b331b595f9421687b
#
_cell.length_a   1.000
_cell.length_b   1.000
_cell.length_c   1.000
_cell.angle_alpha   90.00
_cell.angle_beta   90.00
_cell.angle_gamma   90.00
#
_symmetry.space_group_name_H-M   'P 1'
#
loop_
_entity.id
_entity.type
_entity.pdbx_description
1 polymer ?
#
loop_
_entity_poly.entity_id
_entity_poly.type
_entity_poly.pdbx_seq_one_letter_code
_entity_poly.pdbx_strand_id
1 'polypeptide(L)'
;SSGPAALDLRFSRPMRRSSLVSCSSLQPQLAWMWLGESNPLRLLLLPGQTIPGPLRLLLAGVDRRNLPLGRQQWLWDPRPRLLAVVPVAGGEQLQLQRRDGSWQALTPVWPQLAQVQPLGNGAGVAVLSGDGMGSHRLWLLPLQQHNLVREPRRLSEPMAGGLQPLDDAALLFAHLSSNRRGDLLVQSSTTALDPGSTSVRSAQGRQWPLTHSASGPMQLLPEGGGVVVPELEGLTLHNLPGQPRRRQLLPGSRELSSFCPV
;
A
#
# COMPACT_ATOMS: atom_id res chain seq x y z
N SER A 1 -1.42 -4.03 9.64
CA SER A 1 -0.58 -5.21 9.40
C SER A 1 -0.48 -5.44 7.90
N SER A 2 0.72 -5.49 7.37
CA SER A 2 0.93 -5.92 5.99
C SER A 2 0.55 -7.40 5.90
N GLY A 3 -0.27 -7.77 4.92
CA GLY A 3 -0.55 -9.16 4.60
C GLY A 3 0.74 -9.93 4.24
N PRO A 4 0.64 -11.23 3.94
CA PRO A 4 1.79 -12.04 3.59
C PRO A 4 2.52 -11.44 2.38
N ALA A 5 3.84 -11.59 2.35
CA ALA A 5 4.66 -11.02 1.29
C ALA A 5 4.30 -11.64 -0.06
N ALA A 6 4.02 -10.80 -1.04
CA ALA A 6 3.59 -11.21 -2.37
C ALA A 6 4.31 -10.44 -3.47
N LEU A 7 4.42 -11.07 -4.64
CA LEU A 7 5.02 -10.51 -5.83
C LEU A 7 4.11 -10.73 -7.03
N ASP A 8 3.62 -9.66 -7.63
CA ASP A 8 2.81 -9.70 -8.84
C ASP A 8 3.72 -9.75 -10.07
N LEU A 9 3.58 -10.79 -10.86
CA LEU A 9 4.37 -11.02 -12.06
C LEU A 9 3.49 -10.96 -13.30
N ARG A 10 3.83 -10.06 -14.21
CA ARG A 10 3.24 -10.00 -15.55
C ARG A 10 4.22 -10.57 -16.56
N PHE A 11 3.75 -11.53 -17.31
CA PHE A 11 4.50 -12.17 -18.38
C PHE A 11 4.08 -11.58 -19.72
N SER A 12 4.97 -11.60 -20.70
CA SER A 12 4.66 -11.20 -22.07
C SER A 12 3.65 -12.15 -22.75
N ARG A 13 3.48 -13.34 -22.21
CA ARG A 13 2.57 -14.38 -22.69
C ARG A 13 1.86 -15.06 -21.51
N PRO A 14 0.61 -15.55 -21.69
CA PRO A 14 -0.08 -16.31 -20.64
C PRO A 14 0.67 -17.59 -20.29
N MET A 15 1.10 -17.73 -19.04
CA MET A 15 1.87 -18.88 -18.57
C MET A 15 0.98 -20.02 -18.12
N ARG A 16 1.49 -21.25 -18.19
CA ARG A 16 0.88 -22.42 -17.57
C ARG A 16 1.31 -22.48 -16.09
N ARG A 17 0.38 -22.20 -15.17
CA ARG A 17 0.66 -22.12 -13.72
C ARG A 17 1.32 -23.41 -13.19
N SER A 18 0.86 -24.59 -13.57
CA SER A 18 1.42 -25.87 -13.11
C SER A 18 2.90 -26.01 -13.48
N SER A 19 3.29 -25.54 -14.67
CA SER A 19 4.68 -25.53 -15.10
C SER A 19 5.55 -24.58 -14.26
N LEU A 20 5.04 -23.39 -13.92
CA LEU A 20 5.77 -22.48 -13.03
C LEU A 20 5.95 -23.07 -11.63
N VAL A 21 4.93 -23.75 -11.09
CA VAL A 21 5.01 -24.42 -9.78
C VAL A 21 6.13 -25.46 -9.76
N SER A 22 6.27 -26.27 -10.80
CA SER A 22 7.26 -27.34 -10.86
C SER A 22 8.68 -26.89 -11.22
N CYS A 23 8.81 -25.77 -11.95
CA CYS A 23 10.09 -25.34 -12.51
C CYS A 23 10.70 -24.11 -11.83
N SER A 24 9.93 -23.39 -11.00
CA SER A 24 10.43 -22.23 -10.27
C SER A 24 10.88 -22.60 -8.85
N SER A 25 11.80 -21.84 -8.28
CA SER A 25 12.30 -22.09 -6.92
C SER A 25 12.67 -20.79 -6.20
N LEU A 26 12.63 -20.85 -4.87
CA LEU A 26 13.10 -19.82 -3.95
C LEU A 26 14.27 -20.34 -3.11
N GLN A 27 15.27 -19.51 -2.89
CA GLN A 27 16.40 -19.78 -2.01
C GLN A 27 16.64 -18.57 -1.08
N PRO A 28 16.72 -18.74 0.26
CA PRO A 28 16.52 -20.01 0.99
C PRO A 28 15.11 -20.56 0.75
N GLN A 29 14.94 -21.85 0.98
CA GLN A 29 13.66 -22.53 0.76
C GLN A 29 12.63 -22.05 1.78
N LEU A 30 11.55 -21.48 1.28
CA LEU A 30 10.38 -21.06 2.04
C LEU A 30 9.13 -21.69 1.41
N ALA A 31 8.08 -21.81 2.19
CA ALA A 31 6.79 -22.25 1.64
C ALA A 31 6.12 -21.09 0.90
N TRP A 32 5.67 -21.34 -0.32
CA TRP A 32 5.07 -20.35 -1.19
C TRP A 32 4.06 -20.99 -2.15
N MET A 33 3.22 -20.16 -2.76
CA MET A 33 2.23 -20.60 -3.73
C MET A 33 2.03 -19.59 -4.87
N TRP A 34 1.55 -20.08 -6.00
CA TRP A 34 1.07 -19.21 -7.08
C TRP A 34 -0.44 -19.02 -6.99
N LEU A 35 -0.89 -17.77 -7.08
CA LEU A 35 -2.29 -17.37 -7.24
C LEU A 35 -2.52 -16.82 -8.64
N GLY A 36 -3.77 -16.94 -9.11
CA GLY A 36 -4.15 -16.56 -10.47
C GLY A 36 -4.07 -17.74 -11.45
N GLU A 37 -4.56 -17.54 -12.66
CA GLU A 37 -4.66 -18.63 -13.65
C GLU A 37 -3.57 -18.60 -14.72
N SER A 38 -3.18 -17.41 -15.19
CA SER A 38 -2.23 -17.34 -16.30
C SER A 38 -1.41 -16.05 -16.40
N ASN A 39 -2.03 -14.87 -16.26
CA ASN A 39 -1.35 -13.57 -16.37
C ASN A 39 -2.31 -12.43 -15.98
N PRO A 40 -2.02 -11.62 -14.95
CA PRO A 40 -0.85 -11.76 -14.08
C PRO A 40 -0.93 -12.97 -13.17
N LEU A 41 0.22 -13.41 -12.66
CA LEU A 41 0.32 -14.41 -11.59
C LEU A 41 0.95 -13.76 -10.35
N ARG A 42 0.45 -14.12 -9.19
CA ARG A 42 0.97 -13.67 -7.90
C ARG A 42 1.69 -14.81 -7.21
N LEU A 43 2.97 -14.60 -6.90
CA LEU A 43 3.72 -15.45 -5.99
C LEU A 43 3.46 -14.96 -4.58
N LEU A 44 2.99 -15.84 -3.70
CA LEU A 44 2.65 -15.54 -2.31
C LEU A 44 3.52 -16.40 -1.39
N LEU A 45 4.23 -15.80 -0.45
CA LEU A 45 4.87 -16.52 0.64
C LEU A 45 3.79 -16.90 1.67
N LEU A 46 3.82 -18.14 2.15
CA LEU A 46 2.87 -18.56 3.17
C LEU A 46 3.18 -17.87 4.50
N PRO A 47 2.15 -17.55 5.30
CA PRO A 47 2.33 -16.87 6.58
C PRO A 47 3.07 -17.74 7.61
N GLY A 48 3.55 -17.13 8.69
CA GLY A 48 4.18 -17.83 9.80
C GLY A 48 5.65 -18.21 9.57
N GLN A 49 6.28 -17.77 8.48
CA GLN A 49 7.67 -18.05 8.18
C GLN A 49 8.58 -16.86 8.49
N THR A 50 9.77 -17.14 9.01
CA THR A 50 10.83 -16.14 9.15
C THR A 50 11.57 -15.99 7.83
N ILE A 51 11.65 -14.76 7.33
CA ILE A 51 12.39 -14.41 6.12
C ILE A 51 13.78 -13.92 6.54
N PRO A 52 14.82 -14.73 6.38
CA PRO A 52 16.14 -14.41 6.95
C PRO A 52 16.87 -13.30 6.19
N GLY A 53 16.47 -13.05 4.96
CA GLY A 53 17.12 -12.06 4.10
C GLY A 53 16.51 -12.02 2.70
N PRO A 54 17.22 -11.39 1.74
CA PRO A 54 16.81 -11.43 0.35
C PRO A 54 16.74 -12.84 -0.20
N LEU A 55 15.70 -13.12 -0.98
CA LEU A 55 15.41 -14.41 -1.59
C LEU A 55 15.90 -14.42 -3.03
N ARG A 56 16.56 -15.49 -3.44
CA ARG A 56 16.87 -15.74 -4.84
C ARG A 56 15.69 -16.45 -5.48
N LEU A 57 14.99 -15.79 -6.39
CA LEU A 57 13.88 -16.32 -7.16
C LEU A 57 14.38 -16.80 -8.52
N LEU A 58 14.24 -18.08 -8.80
CA LEU A 58 14.47 -18.66 -10.11
C LEU A 58 13.10 -18.92 -10.75
N LEU A 59 12.84 -18.26 -11.87
CA LEU A 59 11.63 -18.45 -12.67
C LEU A 59 11.94 -19.26 -13.90
N ALA A 60 11.20 -20.35 -14.08
CA ALA A 60 11.23 -21.18 -15.28
C ALA A 60 9.86 -21.81 -15.48
N GLY A 61 9.55 -22.24 -16.70
CA GLY A 61 8.29 -22.88 -17.05
C GLY A 61 7.96 -22.74 -18.52
N VAL A 62 6.72 -23.07 -18.90
CA VAL A 62 6.23 -22.93 -20.27
C VAL A 62 4.94 -22.11 -20.29
N ASP A 63 4.67 -21.47 -21.42
CA ASP A 63 3.40 -20.80 -21.68
C ASP A 63 2.28 -21.81 -22.05
N ARG A 64 1.08 -21.31 -22.33
CA ARG A 64 -0.06 -22.16 -22.75
C ARG A 64 0.17 -22.90 -24.08
N ARG A 65 1.13 -22.45 -24.90
CA ARG A 65 1.53 -23.07 -26.16
C ARG A 65 2.75 -23.98 -26.03
N ASN A 66 3.18 -24.31 -24.79
CA ASN A 66 4.39 -25.07 -24.47
C ASN A 66 5.71 -24.41 -24.89
N LEU A 67 5.71 -23.10 -25.17
CA LEU A 67 6.95 -22.39 -25.44
C LEU A 67 7.66 -22.08 -24.11
N PRO A 68 8.96 -22.38 -23.99
CA PRO A 68 9.68 -22.20 -22.74
C PRO A 68 9.83 -20.72 -22.36
N LEU A 69 9.73 -20.45 -21.07
CA LEU A 69 10.25 -19.25 -20.46
C LEU A 69 11.76 -19.46 -20.23
N GLY A 70 12.60 -18.64 -20.81
CA GLY A 70 14.02 -18.66 -20.50
C GLY A 70 14.24 -18.48 -19.00
N ARG A 71 15.19 -19.23 -18.43
CA ARG A 71 15.51 -19.13 -17.00
C ARG A 71 15.78 -17.70 -16.62
N GLN A 72 15.01 -17.17 -15.66
CA GLN A 72 15.14 -15.80 -15.12
C GLN A 72 15.51 -15.91 -13.66
N GLN A 73 16.57 -15.22 -13.27
CA GLN A 73 17.00 -15.15 -11.89
C GLN A 73 16.81 -13.72 -11.37
N TRP A 74 16.20 -13.62 -10.20
CA TRP A 74 15.94 -12.37 -9.51
C TRP A 74 16.35 -12.48 -8.05
N LEU A 75 16.75 -11.37 -7.46
CA LEU A 75 16.90 -11.22 -6.03
C LEU A 75 15.71 -10.39 -5.53
N TRP A 76 14.97 -10.94 -4.60
CA TRP A 76 13.77 -10.35 -4.02
C TRP A 76 13.91 -10.21 -2.51
N ASP A 77 13.75 -9.00 -1.98
CA ASP A 77 13.70 -8.76 -0.54
C ASP A 77 12.26 -8.44 -0.11
N PRO A 78 11.50 -9.45 0.33
CA PRO A 78 10.12 -9.30 0.75
C PRO A 78 9.95 -8.84 2.20
N ARG A 79 11.03 -8.61 2.95
CA ARG A 79 10.95 -8.26 4.36
C ARG A 79 10.20 -6.95 4.55
N PRO A 80 9.23 -6.91 5.49
CA PRO A 80 8.51 -5.69 5.80
C PRO A 80 9.48 -4.63 6.35
N ARG A 81 9.12 -3.37 6.17
CA ARG A 81 9.83 -2.23 6.75
C ARG A 81 9.01 -1.68 7.90
N LEU A 82 9.68 -1.37 8.99
CA LEU A 82 9.05 -0.73 10.13
C LEU A 82 9.16 0.80 9.99
N LEU A 83 8.00 1.45 9.96
CA LEU A 83 7.86 2.88 10.09
C LEU A 83 7.38 3.18 11.52
N ALA A 84 7.99 4.13 12.17
CA ALA A 84 7.58 4.56 13.50
C ALA A 84 7.52 6.08 13.58
N VAL A 85 6.52 6.59 14.28
CA VAL A 85 6.49 7.96 14.77
C VAL A 85 7.27 7.96 16.08
N VAL A 86 8.35 8.72 16.12
CA VAL A 86 9.26 8.77 17.25
C VAL A 86 9.21 10.17 17.86
N PRO A 87 8.94 10.30 19.17
CA PRO A 87 9.08 11.56 19.86
C PRO A 87 10.57 11.94 19.94
N VAL A 88 10.87 13.18 19.56
CA VAL A 88 12.21 13.77 19.56
C VAL A 88 12.16 15.16 20.15
N ALA A 89 13.32 15.76 20.39
CA ALA A 89 13.36 17.15 20.87
C ALA A 89 12.63 18.09 19.89
N GLY A 90 11.60 18.77 20.36
CA GLY A 90 10.79 19.70 19.58
C GLY A 90 9.56 19.12 18.89
N GLY A 91 9.24 17.82 19.10
CA GLY A 91 8.02 17.21 18.57
C GLY A 91 8.15 15.76 18.17
N GLU A 92 7.62 15.41 17.01
CA GLU A 92 7.55 14.05 16.49
C GLU A 92 8.17 13.97 15.09
N GLN A 93 8.73 12.81 14.77
CA GLN A 93 9.40 12.55 13.51
C GLN A 93 9.05 11.15 12.99
N LEU A 94 8.74 11.03 11.71
CA LEU A 94 8.60 9.75 11.07
C LEU A 94 9.98 9.16 10.76
N GLN A 95 10.23 7.95 11.22
CA GLN A 95 11.48 7.23 11.02
C GLN A 95 11.24 5.86 10.39
N LEU A 96 12.22 5.40 9.60
CA LEU A 96 12.27 4.09 8.98
C LEU A 96 13.39 3.27 9.60
N GLN A 97 13.09 2.04 10.00
CA GLN A 97 14.12 1.10 10.42
C GLN A 97 14.85 0.52 9.20
N ARG A 98 16.17 0.68 9.18
CA ARG A 98 17.06 0.09 8.18
C ARG A 98 17.32 -1.39 8.44
N ARG A 99 17.94 -2.07 7.47
CA ARG A 99 18.30 -3.49 7.58
C ARG A 99 19.31 -3.79 8.67
N ASP A 100 20.19 -2.83 8.96
CA ASP A 100 21.19 -2.91 10.04
C ASP A 100 20.62 -2.61 11.44
N GLY A 101 19.31 -2.35 11.52
CA GLY A 101 18.60 -2.00 12.75
C GLY A 101 18.67 -0.53 13.11
N SER A 102 19.47 0.27 12.42
CA SER A 102 19.50 1.74 12.63
C SER A 102 18.22 2.40 12.17
N TRP A 103 17.97 3.61 12.67
CA TRP A 103 16.81 4.42 12.31
C TRP A 103 17.21 5.59 11.43
N GLN A 104 16.45 5.79 10.37
CA GLN A 104 16.61 6.89 9.43
C GLN A 104 15.41 7.84 9.55
N ALA A 105 15.66 9.11 9.81
CA ALA A 105 14.66 10.15 9.75
C ALA A 105 14.14 10.31 8.31
N LEU A 106 12.82 10.30 8.14
CA LEU A 106 12.15 10.47 6.86
C LEU A 106 11.52 11.86 6.70
N THR A 107 11.17 12.51 7.84
CA THR A 107 10.52 13.81 7.84
C THR A 107 11.30 14.82 8.70
N PRO A 108 11.04 16.11 8.54
CA PRO A 108 11.36 17.08 9.57
C PRO A 108 10.71 16.73 10.91
N VAL A 109 11.12 17.41 11.97
CA VAL A 109 10.41 17.37 13.26
C VAL A 109 9.20 18.29 13.16
N TRP A 110 8.03 17.77 13.50
CA TRP A 110 6.80 18.54 13.59
C TRP A 110 6.25 18.51 15.01
N PRO A 111 5.50 19.52 15.45
CA PRO A 111 4.86 19.49 16.77
C PRO A 111 4.03 18.23 16.99
N GLN A 112 3.37 17.73 15.94
CA GLN A 112 2.55 16.53 15.99
C GLN A 112 2.52 15.82 14.63
N LEU A 113 2.49 14.49 14.65
CA LEU A 113 2.16 13.62 13.52
C LEU A 113 0.82 12.94 13.79
N ALA A 114 -0.27 13.55 13.30
CA ALA A 114 -1.63 13.12 13.62
C ALA A 114 -1.98 11.78 12.96
N GLN A 115 -1.51 11.55 11.73
CA GLN A 115 -1.71 10.28 11.03
C GLN A 115 -0.57 9.99 10.07
N VAL A 116 -0.20 8.71 9.97
CA VAL A 116 0.78 8.18 9.01
C VAL A 116 0.13 7.02 8.28
N GLN A 117 -0.02 7.14 6.97
CA GLN A 117 -0.63 6.14 6.10
C GLN A 117 0.37 5.68 5.04
N PRO A 118 1.03 4.52 5.20
CA PRO A 118 1.84 3.93 4.14
C PRO A 118 0.98 3.61 2.92
N LEU A 119 1.46 3.92 1.74
CA LEU A 119 0.83 3.47 0.50
C LEU A 119 1.01 1.96 0.35
N GLY A 120 -0.08 1.24 0.08
CA GLY A 120 -0.06 -0.22 0.09
C GLY A 120 0.82 -0.88 -0.99
N ASN A 121 1.27 -0.12 -1.99
CA ASN A 121 2.25 -0.55 -2.98
C ASN A 121 3.72 -0.25 -2.57
N GLY A 122 3.92 0.36 -1.38
CA GLY A 122 5.26 0.72 -0.88
C GLY A 122 5.91 1.93 -1.56
N ALA A 123 5.20 2.64 -2.45
CA ALA A 123 5.75 3.77 -3.20
C ALA A 123 5.85 5.07 -2.39
N GLY A 124 5.36 5.10 -1.16
CA GLY A 124 5.41 6.29 -0.32
C GLY A 124 4.60 6.17 0.95
N VAL A 125 4.53 7.30 1.65
CA VAL A 125 3.78 7.47 2.89
C VAL A 125 3.03 8.79 2.81
N ALA A 126 1.72 8.79 3.04
CA ALA A 126 0.97 10.01 3.29
C ALA A 126 1.05 10.33 4.78
N VAL A 127 1.30 11.60 5.10
CA VAL A 127 1.54 12.07 6.46
C VAL A 127 0.68 13.28 6.73
N LEU A 128 -0.04 13.24 7.82
CA LEU A 128 -0.79 14.37 8.35
C LEU A 128 -0.01 14.98 9.51
N SER A 129 0.63 16.13 9.27
CA SER A 129 1.32 16.87 10.30
C SER A 129 0.38 17.89 10.96
N GLY A 130 0.49 18.06 12.27
CA GLY A 130 -0.24 19.07 13.05
C GLY A 130 0.69 20.16 13.57
N ASP A 131 0.13 21.35 13.76
CA ASP A 131 0.82 22.49 14.39
C ASP A 131 0.75 22.48 15.92
N GLY A 132 0.06 21.51 16.50
CA GLY A 132 -0.23 21.40 17.93
C GLY A 132 -1.38 22.30 18.40
N MET A 133 -1.99 23.08 17.51
CA MET A 133 -3.13 23.98 17.80
C MET A 133 -4.41 23.57 17.07
N GLY A 134 -4.43 22.38 16.46
CA GLY A 134 -5.60 21.82 15.79
C GLY A 134 -5.65 22.05 14.28
N SER A 135 -4.61 22.64 13.70
CA SER A 135 -4.48 22.78 12.26
C SER A 135 -3.51 21.72 11.70
N HIS A 136 -3.86 21.13 10.58
CA HIS A 136 -3.10 20.05 9.98
C HIS A 136 -2.73 20.35 8.53
N ARG A 137 -1.64 19.75 8.06
CA ARG A 137 -1.24 19.76 6.64
C ARG A 137 -0.97 18.35 6.17
N LEU A 138 -1.39 18.08 4.95
CA LEU A 138 -1.25 16.77 4.32
C LEU A 138 -0.06 16.75 3.36
N TRP A 139 0.81 15.78 3.53
CA TRP A 139 2.02 15.57 2.76
C TRP A 139 2.07 14.18 2.16
N LEU A 140 2.70 14.06 1.00
CA LEU A 140 3.15 12.81 0.43
C LEU A 140 4.68 12.75 0.48
N LEU A 141 5.20 11.70 1.08
CA LEU A 141 6.61 11.35 1.07
C LEU A 141 6.80 10.18 0.10
N PRO A 142 7.30 10.39 -1.11
CA PRO A 142 7.62 9.30 -2.01
C PRO A 142 8.75 8.45 -1.44
N LEU A 143 8.64 7.12 -1.58
CA LEU A 143 9.69 6.18 -1.24
C LEU A 143 10.10 5.42 -2.50
N GLN A 144 11.40 5.43 -2.81
CA GLN A 144 11.98 4.65 -3.88
C GLN A 144 12.77 3.50 -3.29
N GLN A 145 12.41 2.29 -3.68
CA GLN A 145 13.15 1.10 -3.27
C GLN A 145 13.28 0.12 -4.44
N HIS A 146 14.35 -0.61 -4.48
CA HIS A 146 14.56 -1.69 -5.41
C HIS A 146 14.64 -3.00 -4.64
N ASN A 147 13.47 -3.58 -4.34
CA ASN A 147 13.35 -4.83 -3.58
C ASN A 147 13.28 -6.08 -4.49
N LEU A 148 13.15 -5.90 -5.81
CA LEU A 148 13.20 -6.95 -6.81
C LEU A 148 14.17 -6.55 -7.93
N VAL A 149 15.32 -7.21 -8.00
CA VAL A 149 16.39 -6.85 -8.93
C VAL A 149 17.03 -8.09 -9.56
N ARG A 150 17.62 -7.96 -10.73
CA ARG A 150 18.45 -9.02 -11.33
C ARG A 150 19.87 -9.02 -10.78
N GLU A 151 20.42 -7.84 -10.55
CA GLU A 151 21.77 -7.63 -10.06
C GLU A 151 21.75 -7.34 -8.56
N PRO A 152 22.45 -8.13 -7.71
CA PRO A 152 22.45 -7.92 -6.26
C PRO A 152 22.84 -6.51 -5.81
N ARG A 153 23.74 -5.86 -6.56
CA ARG A 153 24.21 -4.49 -6.27
C ARG A 153 23.12 -3.43 -6.37
N ARG A 154 22.03 -3.72 -7.07
CA ARG A 154 20.89 -2.81 -7.23
C ARG A 154 19.84 -2.93 -6.14
N LEU A 155 19.98 -3.93 -5.26
CA LEU A 155 19.07 -4.05 -4.12
C LEU A 155 19.34 -2.90 -3.15
N SER A 156 18.37 -2.02 -2.99
CA SER A 156 18.53 -0.81 -2.19
C SER A 156 17.59 -0.75 -0.99
N GLU A 157 18.00 -0.01 0.03
CA GLU A 157 17.12 0.47 1.08
C GLU A 157 16.10 1.47 0.48
N PRO A 158 14.93 1.64 1.10
CA PRO A 158 14.02 2.70 0.73
C PRO A 158 14.70 4.07 0.88
N MET A 159 14.67 4.87 -0.18
CA MET A 159 15.15 6.24 -0.18
C MET A 159 13.95 7.18 -0.21
N ALA A 160 13.92 8.12 0.72
CA ALA A 160 12.90 9.15 0.75
C ALA A 160 13.18 10.19 -0.36
N GLY A 161 12.14 10.51 -1.12
CA GLY A 161 12.12 11.68 -1.98
C GLY A 161 11.80 12.95 -1.20
N GLY A 162 11.64 14.07 -1.89
CA GLY A 162 11.17 15.31 -1.28
C GLY A 162 9.72 15.22 -0.81
N LEU A 163 9.41 15.80 0.34
CA LEU A 163 8.04 15.98 0.81
C LEU A 163 7.26 16.84 -0.19
N GLN A 164 6.07 16.37 -0.57
CA GLN A 164 5.18 17.04 -1.49
C GLN A 164 3.88 17.39 -0.76
N PRO A 165 3.45 18.67 -0.72
CA PRO A 165 2.14 18.99 -0.20
C PRO A 165 1.07 18.34 -1.10
N LEU A 166 0.07 17.70 -0.50
CA LEU A 166 -1.09 17.16 -1.21
C LEU A 166 -2.26 18.13 -1.23
N ASP A 167 -2.27 19.06 -0.29
CA ASP A 167 -3.23 20.14 -0.18
C ASP A 167 -2.51 21.40 0.31
N ASP A 168 -2.86 22.56 -0.27
CA ASP A 168 -2.32 23.85 0.15
C ASP A 168 -3.09 24.43 1.36
N ALA A 169 -4.31 23.95 1.59
CA ALA A 169 -5.16 24.41 2.68
C ALA A 169 -4.73 23.80 4.02
N ALA A 170 -4.93 24.58 5.08
CA ALA A 170 -4.89 24.07 6.44
C ALA A 170 -6.17 23.25 6.70
N LEU A 171 -6.02 22.05 7.22
CA LEU A 171 -7.11 21.12 7.48
C LEU A 171 -7.44 21.09 8.97
N LEU A 172 -8.72 21.14 9.30
CA LEU A 172 -9.19 20.90 10.66
C LEU A 172 -9.21 19.39 10.97
N PHE A 173 -9.55 18.61 9.95
CA PHE A 173 -9.64 17.15 10.02
C PHE A 173 -9.16 16.54 8.73
N ALA A 174 -8.48 15.39 8.83
CA ALA A 174 -8.30 14.49 7.70
C ALA A 174 -8.27 13.03 8.17
N HIS A 175 -8.77 12.14 7.30
CA HIS A 175 -8.65 10.71 7.44
C HIS A 175 -8.08 10.12 6.15
N LEU A 176 -7.13 9.20 6.28
CA LEU A 176 -6.38 8.62 5.18
C LEU A 176 -6.60 7.12 5.14
N SER A 177 -6.78 6.58 3.94
CA SER A 177 -6.80 5.14 3.69
C SER A 177 -6.07 4.82 2.40
N SER A 178 -5.33 3.72 2.34
CA SER A 178 -4.65 3.29 1.12
C SER A 178 -4.88 1.81 0.86
N ASN A 179 -4.88 1.42 -0.42
CA ASN A 179 -5.02 0.04 -0.87
C ASN A 179 -3.69 -0.52 -1.40
N ARG A 180 -3.65 -1.81 -1.72
CA ARG A 180 -2.45 -2.49 -2.26
C ARG A 180 -1.97 -1.95 -3.61
N ARG A 181 -2.82 -1.24 -4.36
CA ARG A 181 -2.43 -0.58 -5.62
C ARG A 181 -1.69 0.74 -5.39
N GLY A 182 -1.69 1.25 -4.14
CA GLY A 182 -1.14 2.55 -3.79
C GLY A 182 -2.09 3.72 -4.06
N ASP A 183 -3.39 3.44 -4.28
CA ASP A 183 -4.37 4.50 -4.29
C ASP A 183 -4.52 5.05 -2.87
N LEU A 184 -4.69 6.35 -2.74
CA LEU A 184 -4.86 7.06 -1.48
C LEU A 184 -6.21 7.75 -1.45
N LEU A 185 -7.04 7.41 -0.47
CA LEU A 185 -8.24 8.13 -0.12
C LEU A 185 -7.89 9.20 0.90
N VAL A 186 -8.37 10.40 0.66
CA VAL A 186 -8.29 11.54 1.57
C VAL A 186 -9.70 12.03 1.83
N GLN A 187 -10.11 11.99 3.08
CA GLN A 187 -11.35 12.56 3.58
C GLN A 187 -10.96 13.71 4.50
N SER A 188 -11.32 14.95 4.16
CA SER A 188 -10.82 16.13 4.86
C SER A 188 -11.87 17.22 4.99
N SER A 189 -11.67 18.10 5.96
CA SER A 189 -12.46 19.30 6.20
C SER A 189 -11.54 20.45 6.59
N THR A 190 -11.85 21.66 6.11
CA THR A 190 -11.08 22.88 6.43
C THR A 190 -11.69 23.68 7.57
N THR A 191 -12.98 23.52 7.82
CA THR A 191 -13.69 24.19 8.92
C THR A 191 -14.70 23.26 9.56
N ALA A 192 -15.16 23.58 10.77
CA ALA A 192 -16.19 22.81 11.48
C ALA A 192 -17.56 22.81 10.78
N LEU A 193 -17.82 23.80 9.93
CA LEU A 193 -19.07 23.94 9.17
C LEU A 193 -18.98 23.34 7.75
N ASP A 194 -17.77 22.99 7.31
CA ASP A 194 -17.56 22.37 6.01
C ASP A 194 -18.05 20.91 6.08
N PRO A 195 -18.95 20.47 5.20
CA PRO A 195 -19.37 19.06 5.13
C PRO A 195 -18.22 18.12 4.82
N GLY A 196 -17.04 18.65 4.56
CA GLY A 196 -15.86 17.91 4.18
C GLY A 196 -15.83 17.52 2.70
N SER A 197 -14.66 17.21 2.26
CA SER A 197 -14.41 16.68 0.93
C SER A 197 -13.79 15.30 1.01
N THR A 198 -14.12 14.46 0.04
CA THR A 198 -13.47 13.15 -0.09
C THR A 198 -12.95 13.00 -1.51
N SER A 199 -11.71 12.63 -1.64
CA SER A 199 -11.11 12.34 -2.93
C SER A 199 -10.27 11.07 -2.89
N VAL A 200 -10.11 10.44 -4.05
CA VAL A 200 -9.15 9.35 -4.24
C VAL A 200 -8.11 9.79 -5.24
N ARG A 201 -6.87 9.60 -4.87
CA ARG A 201 -5.70 9.79 -5.74
C ARG A 201 -5.15 8.42 -6.12
N SER A 202 -5.06 8.13 -7.41
CA SER A 202 -4.42 6.89 -7.88
C SER A 202 -2.91 6.92 -7.70
N ALA A 203 -2.28 5.77 -7.71
CA ALA A 203 -0.82 5.63 -7.72
C ALA A 203 -0.15 6.36 -8.90
N GLN A 204 -0.89 6.60 -10.01
CA GLN A 204 -0.43 7.35 -11.18
C GLN A 204 -0.68 8.88 -11.06
N GLY A 205 -1.17 9.35 -9.91
CA GLY A 205 -1.41 10.76 -9.63
C GLY A 205 -2.75 11.31 -10.15
N ARG A 206 -3.61 10.50 -10.76
CA ARG A 206 -4.98 10.92 -11.10
C ARG A 206 -5.79 11.09 -9.82
N GLN A 207 -6.56 12.17 -9.73
CA GLN A 207 -7.42 12.46 -8.60
C GLN A 207 -8.86 12.62 -9.07
N TRP A 208 -9.80 12.11 -8.29
CA TRP A 208 -11.23 12.26 -8.51
C TRP A 208 -11.97 12.38 -7.19
N PRO A 209 -12.99 13.27 -7.13
CA PRO A 209 -13.81 13.42 -5.94
C PRO A 209 -14.74 12.23 -5.77
N LEU A 210 -15.09 11.92 -4.52
CA LEU A 210 -16.17 11.02 -4.15
C LEU A 210 -17.30 11.83 -3.54
N THR A 211 -18.50 11.70 -4.12
CA THR A 211 -19.69 12.46 -3.72
C THR A 211 -20.59 11.66 -2.77
N HIS A 212 -19.99 10.91 -1.84
CA HIS A 212 -20.74 10.11 -0.87
C HIS A 212 -20.77 10.81 0.48
N SER A 213 -21.97 10.95 1.06
CA SER A 213 -22.12 11.40 2.44
C SER A 213 -21.80 10.23 3.37
N ALA A 214 -20.72 10.35 4.12
CA ALA A 214 -20.33 9.36 5.10
C ALA A 214 -20.63 9.85 6.51
N SER A 215 -21.09 8.95 7.36
CA SER A 215 -21.26 9.20 8.81
C SER A 215 -19.97 8.95 9.62
N GLY A 216 -18.90 8.53 8.96
CA GLY A 216 -17.60 8.20 9.58
C GLY A 216 -16.48 7.99 8.57
N PRO A 217 -15.32 7.48 9.04
CA PRO A 217 -14.16 7.26 8.19
C PRO A 217 -14.41 6.25 7.07
N MET A 218 -14.13 6.65 5.84
CA MET A 218 -14.19 5.75 4.67
C MET A 218 -12.91 4.94 4.53
N GLN A 219 -13.02 3.73 3.97
CA GLN A 219 -11.88 2.85 3.74
C GLN A 219 -11.84 2.32 2.31
N LEU A 220 -10.67 2.38 1.66
CA LEU A 220 -10.47 1.73 0.37
C LEU A 220 -10.45 0.21 0.53
N LEU A 221 -11.05 -0.52 -0.42
CA LEU A 221 -10.88 -1.96 -0.48
C LEU A 221 -9.42 -2.33 -0.71
N PRO A 222 -8.90 -3.34 0.01
CA PRO A 222 -7.47 -3.72 -0.07
C PRO A 222 -6.97 -4.00 -1.48
N GLU A 223 -7.77 -4.67 -2.32
CA GLU A 223 -7.41 -5.00 -3.70
C GLU A 223 -7.73 -3.86 -4.69
N GLY A 224 -8.27 -2.75 -4.21
CA GLY A 224 -8.70 -1.61 -5.03
C GLY A 224 -10.08 -1.81 -5.66
N GLY A 225 -10.48 -0.86 -6.50
CA GLY A 225 -11.74 -0.90 -7.24
C GLY A 225 -12.96 -0.43 -6.46
N GLY A 226 -12.91 -0.29 -5.15
CA GLY A 226 -14.04 0.14 -4.34
C GLY A 226 -13.65 0.85 -3.05
N VAL A 227 -14.66 1.41 -2.41
CA VAL A 227 -14.59 2.09 -1.12
C VAL A 227 -15.75 1.62 -0.24
N VAL A 228 -15.49 1.44 1.04
CA VAL A 228 -16.52 1.23 2.05
C VAL A 228 -16.84 2.56 2.71
N VAL A 229 -18.10 2.90 2.68
CA VAL A 229 -18.64 4.16 3.19
C VAL A 229 -19.55 3.82 4.38
N PRO A 230 -19.27 4.30 5.58
CA PRO A 230 -20.20 4.25 6.69
C PRO A 230 -21.38 5.20 6.42
N GLU A 231 -22.59 4.67 6.39
CA GLU A 231 -23.85 5.40 6.24
C GLU A 231 -24.74 5.19 7.47
N LEU A 232 -25.80 5.95 7.61
CA LEU A 232 -26.71 5.83 8.75
C LEU A 232 -27.36 4.43 8.84
N GLU A 233 -27.58 3.79 7.70
CA GLU A 233 -28.25 2.48 7.60
C GLU A 233 -27.27 1.31 7.73
N GLY A 234 -25.96 1.56 7.66
CA GLY A 234 -24.91 0.53 7.71
C GLY A 234 -23.69 0.88 6.88
N LEU A 235 -22.89 -0.13 6.58
CA LEU A 235 -21.73 0.03 5.68
C LEU A 235 -22.16 -0.20 4.24
N THR A 236 -21.82 0.72 3.36
CA THR A 236 -22.12 0.59 1.94
C THR A 236 -20.83 0.45 1.14
N LEU A 237 -20.79 -0.54 0.27
CA LEU A 237 -19.70 -0.76 -0.66
C LEU A 237 -20.02 -0.05 -1.98
N HIS A 238 -19.17 0.86 -2.41
CA HIS A 238 -19.24 1.56 -3.69
C HIS A 238 -18.01 1.23 -4.55
N ASN A 239 -18.23 1.08 -5.86
CA ASN A 239 -17.12 0.98 -6.79
C ASN A 239 -16.53 2.38 -7.07
N LEU A 240 -15.21 2.42 -7.24
CA LEU A 240 -14.53 3.64 -7.66
C LEU A 240 -14.85 3.98 -9.14
N PRO A 241 -14.71 5.25 -9.57
CA PRO A 241 -14.89 5.66 -10.94
C PRO A 241 -14.09 4.81 -11.92
N GLY A 242 -14.70 4.49 -13.07
CA GLY A 242 -14.12 3.60 -14.08
C GLY A 242 -14.40 2.11 -13.87
N GLN A 243 -15.07 1.74 -12.79
CA GLN A 243 -15.57 0.39 -12.53
C GLN A 243 -17.10 0.34 -12.76
N PRO A 244 -17.68 -0.83 -13.07
CA PRO A 244 -19.14 -0.97 -13.14
C PRO A 244 -19.78 -0.48 -11.83
N ARG A 245 -20.83 0.35 -11.92
CA ARG A 245 -21.52 0.83 -10.71
C ARG A 245 -22.10 -0.34 -9.93
N ARG A 246 -21.63 -0.52 -8.72
CA ARG A 246 -22.15 -1.52 -7.78
C ARG A 246 -22.27 -0.87 -6.41
N ARG A 247 -23.43 -1.02 -5.81
CA ARG A 247 -23.70 -0.64 -4.43
C ARG A 247 -24.15 -1.90 -3.70
N GLN A 248 -23.55 -2.17 -2.55
CA GLN A 248 -23.96 -3.25 -1.68
C GLN A 248 -24.02 -2.72 -0.26
N LEU A 249 -25.19 -2.78 0.36
CA LEU A 249 -25.40 -2.41 1.75
C LEU A 249 -25.16 -3.62 2.63
N LEU A 250 -24.39 -3.41 3.71
CA LEU A 250 -24.18 -4.35 4.81
C LEU A 250 -24.88 -3.76 6.03
N PRO A 251 -26.14 -4.13 6.31
CA PRO A 251 -26.93 -3.52 7.38
C PRO A 251 -26.40 -3.90 8.76
N GLY A 252 -26.64 -3.03 9.74
CA GLY A 252 -26.33 -3.27 11.14
C GLY A 252 -24.91 -2.93 11.59
N SER A 253 -23.97 -2.69 10.68
CA SER A 253 -22.61 -2.25 11.02
C SER A 253 -22.46 -0.75 10.72
N ARG A 254 -22.08 0.05 11.71
CA ARG A 254 -21.97 1.50 11.56
C ARG A 254 -20.53 2.01 11.57
N GLU A 255 -19.59 1.19 11.99
CA GLU A 255 -18.19 1.57 12.11
C GLU A 255 -17.28 0.53 11.46
N LEU A 256 -16.25 1.03 10.78
CA LEU A 256 -15.20 0.23 10.19
C LEU A 256 -13.86 0.76 10.68
N SER A 257 -13.20 0.02 11.57
CA SER A 257 -11.89 0.40 12.10
C SER A 257 -10.75 -0.01 11.17
N SER A 258 -10.84 -1.17 10.54
CA SER A 258 -9.84 -1.65 9.59
C SER A 258 -10.35 -2.84 8.77
N PHE A 259 -9.71 -3.10 7.63
CA PHE A 259 -9.81 -4.37 6.94
C PHE A 259 -8.72 -5.32 7.43
N CYS A 260 -9.11 -6.53 7.82
CA CYS A 260 -8.18 -7.63 8.00
C CYS A 260 -8.20 -8.45 6.71
N PRO A 261 -7.18 -8.40 5.84
CA PRO A 261 -7.12 -9.27 4.68
C PRO A 261 -6.90 -10.71 5.18
N VAL A 262 -7.79 -11.60 4.80
CA VAL A 262 -7.68 -13.05 5.00
C VAL A 262 -6.74 -13.64 3.95
#